data_01292b8cd271415e8e440d6fc96b63c0
#
_entry.id   01292b8cd271415e8e440d6fc96b63c0
#
_cell.length_a   1.000
_cell.length_b   1.000
_cell.length_c   1.000
_cell.angle_alpha   90.00
_cell.angle_beta   90.00
_cell.angle_gamma   90.00
#
_symmetry.space_group_name_H-M   'P 1'
#
loop_
_entity.id
_entity.type
_entity.pdbx_description
1 polymer ?
#
loop_
_entity_poly.entity_id
_entity_poly.type
_entity_poly.pdbx_seq_one_letter_code
_entity_poly.pdbx_strand_id
1 'polypeptide(L)'
;LHPDGAGVPECDNAVVFFLGSRFVEFTLLATSGTARRGRLTLAHGIVETPVFMPVGTYGTVKAMSPLELTEIGAQIVLGNTFHLWLRPGLDVIARHDGLHRFMAWDKPILTDSGGFQVWSLGELRKISEEGAAFQSPVNGDKCFLSPEESMRIQRTLNSDVVMIFDECTAYPSTLDQAAASMRLSLRWAQRCKAEFGRLENPNALFGIVQGGMHEMLRDESLAGLTDIGFHGYAIGGLSVGEPKEDMSRILAHTTPRLPAAKPRYLMGVGTPEDLVEGVSRGVDMFDCVMPTRNARNGWLFTRYGDIKIRNARHRDDDRPLDETCACYACRHFSRAYLHHLQRTNEILGARLNTIHNLFYYQQLMREIRLAIEQDAFPAFVVRFAADRARGDGDGTSATGIIDS
;
A
#
# COMPACT_ATOMS: atom_id res chain seq x y z
N LEU A 1 -57.37 33.66 13.33
CA LEU A 1 -56.35 34.31 14.15
C LEU A 1 -55.07 33.48 14.15
N HIS A 2 -54.13 33.91 13.32
CA HIS A 2 -52.69 33.58 13.41
C HIS A 2 -52.13 34.24 14.71
N PRO A 3 -50.92 33.85 15.21
CA PRO A 3 -49.65 33.82 14.52
C PRO A 3 -48.69 32.67 14.98
N ASP A 4 -47.60 32.40 14.46
CA ASP A 4 -46.24 32.88 14.43
C ASP A 4 -45.31 31.84 13.83
N GLY A 5 -44.54 32.29 12.82
CA GLY A 5 -43.48 31.50 12.25
C GLY A 5 -42.27 31.43 13.17
N ALA A 6 -41.73 30.23 13.34
CA ALA A 6 -40.39 30.01 13.86
C ALA A 6 -39.51 29.61 12.66
N GLY A 7 -38.62 30.53 12.26
CA GLY A 7 -37.62 30.29 11.24
C GLY A 7 -36.64 29.19 11.65
N VAL A 8 -36.43 28.26 10.74
CA VAL A 8 -35.36 27.28 10.80
C VAL A 8 -34.06 27.99 10.48
N PRO A 9 -32.99 27.88 11.26
CA PRO A 9 -31.71 28.48 10.89
C PRO A 9 -31.15 27.74 9.68
N GLU A 10 -30.93 28.46 8.60
CA GLU A 10 -30.08 28.02 7.47
C GLU A 10 -28.69 27.75 8.00
N CYS A 11 -28.29 26.48 7.98
CA CYS A 11 -26.89 26.10 8.10
C CYS A 11 -26.17 26.53 6.83
N ASP A 12 -25.46 27.64 6.91
CA ASP A 12 -24.46 28.03 5.90
C ASP A 12 -23.38 26.96 5.81
N ASN A 13 -23.58 25.96 4.97
CA ASN A 13 -22.52 25.12 4.49
C ASN A 13 -21.72 25.92 3.46
N ALA A 14 -20.78 26.73 3.94
CA ALA A 14 -19.75 27.30 3.09
C ALA A 14 -18.88 26.14 2.57
N VAL A 15 -19.26 25.58 1.44
CA VAL A 15 -18.39 24.75 0.61
C VAL A 15 -17.31 25.70 0.10
N VAL A 16 -16.17 25.71 0.80
CA VAL A 16 -14.97 26.38 0.32
C VAL A 16 -14.48 25.62 -0.91
N PHE A 17 -14.94 26.07 -2.08
CA PHE A 17 -14.30 25.68 -3.34
C PHE A 17 -12.88 26.25 -3.34
N PHE A 18 -11.90 25.42 -3.05
CA PHE A 18 -10.51 25.69 -3.40
C PHE A 18 -10.38 25.65 -4.93
N LEU A 19 -10.74 26.74 -5.58
CA LEU A 19 -10.39 27.01 -6.97
C LEU A 19 -8.91 27.34 -7.04
N GLY A 20 -8.11 26.40 -7.54
CA GLY A 20 -6.86 26.71 -8.22
C GLY A 20 -5.60 26.81 -7.38
N SER A 21 -5.03 25.69 -7.03
CA SER A 21 -3.63 25.36 -7.32
C SER A 21 -3.46 23.86 -7.09
N ARG A 22 -3.05 23.17 -8.16
CA ARG A 22 -2.79 21.74 -8.20
C ARG A 22 -1.49 21.46 -7.44
N PHE A 23 -1.53 21.42 -6.11
CA PHE A 23 -0.32 21.20 -5.32
C PHE A 23 -0.34 19.81 -4.72
N VAL A 24 0.46 18.91 -5.33
CA VAL A 24 1.01 17.77 -4.61
C VAL A 24 2.11 18.34 -3.72
N GLU A 25 1.91 18.30 -2.41
CA GLU A 25 2.86 18.81 -1.44
C GLU A 25 3.18 17.74 -0.40
N PHE A 26 4.47 17.55 -0.12
CA PHE A 26 4.91 16.75 1.00
C PHE A 26 5.66 17.62 2.00
N THR A 27 5.14 17.68 3.22
CA THR A 27 5.74 18.43 4.33
C THR A 27 6.27 17.46 5.37
N LEU A 28 7.57 17.51 5.66
CA LEU A 28 8.16 16.80 6.79
C LEU A 28 7.87 17.58 8.07
N LEU A 29 7.17 16.97 9.04
CA LEU A 29 6.71 17.61 10.27
C LEU A 29 7.62 17.36 11.47
N ALA A 30 8.12 16.12 11.61
CA ALA A 30 9.00 15.72 12.69
C ALA A 30 9.89 14.54 12.26
N THR A 31 10.94 14.30 13.02
CA THR A 31 11.82 13.12 12.90
C THR A 31 12.16 12.59 14.29
N SER A 32 12.39 11.27 14.39
CA SER A 32 12.95 10.64 15.58
C SER A 32 13.99 9.61 15.12
N GLY A 33 15.27 9.94 15.24
CA GLY A 33 16.36 9.27 14.54
C GLY A 33 16.17 9.40 13.02
N THR A 34 16.12 8.28 12.29
CA THR A 34 15.87 8.24 10.84
C THR A 34 14.37 8.16 10.49
N ALA A 35 13.51 7.83 11.46
CA ALA A 35 12.08 7.78 11.27
C ALA A 35 11.50 9.17 11.00
N ARG A 36 10.53 9.24 10.07
CA ARG A 36 9.99 10.50 9.54
C ARG A 36 8.49 10.58 9.78
N ARG A 37 8.01 11.73 10.23
CA ARG A 37 6.60 12.10 10.33
C ARG A 37 6.32 13.18 9.32
N GLY A 38 5.50 12.89 8.33
CA GLY A 38 5.20 13.83 7.26
C GLY A 38 3.70 13.92 6.97
N ARG A 39 3.39 14.81 6.03
CA ARG A 39 2.04 15.05 5.49
C ARG A 39 2.12 15.15 3.99
N LEU A 40 1.35 14.33 3.29
CA LEU A 40 1.20 14.38 1.84
C LEU A 40 -0.20 14.95 1.52
N THR A 41 -0.23 16.12 0.90
CA THR A 41 -1.47 16.77 0.44
C THR A 41 -1.73 16.38 -1.01
N LEU A 42 -2.92 15.85 -1.28
CA LEU A 42 -3.37 15.35 -2.58
C LEU A 42 -4.75 15.93 -2.92
N ALA A 43 -5.23 15.69 -4.14
CA ALA A 43 -6.50 16.24 -4.62
C ALA A 43 -7.71 15.81 -3.77
N HIS A 44 -7.74 14.56 -3.30
CA HIS A 44 -8.84 14.00 -2.51
C HIS A 44 -8.54 13.96 -1.00
N GLY A 45 -7.56 14.72 -0.52
CA GLY A 45 -7.33 14.88 0.92
C GLY A 45 -5.88 14.73 1.35
N ILE A 46 -5.72 14.64 2.66
CA ILE A 46 -4.42 14.60 3.33
C ILE A 46 -4.11 13.16 3.77
N VAL A 47 -2.86 12.75 3.55
CA VAL A 47 -2.30 11.49 4.02
C VAL A 47 -1.21 11.79 5.05
N GLU A 48 -1.42 11.35 6.28
CA GLU A 48 -0.46 11.49 7.38
C GLU A 48 0.50 10.30 7.36
N THR A 49 1.79 10.56 7.18
CA THR A 49 2.82 9.51 7.10
C THR A 49 3.60 9.36 8.41
N PRO A 50 4.11 8.16 8.73
CA PRO A 50 4.01 6.90 7.97
C PRO A 50 2.59 6.39 7.84
N VAL A 51 2.29 5.74 6.68
CA VAL A 51 0.96 5.24 6.35
C VAL A 51 1.02 3.85 5.73
N PHE A 52 0.02 3.02 6.06
CA PHE A 52 -0.25 1.76 5.36
C PHE A 52 -1.48 1.92 4.45
N MET A 53 -1.33 1.51 3.19
CA MET A 53 -2.36 1.55 2.17
C MET A 53 -3.01 0.17 2.00
N PRO A 54 -4.26 -0.03 2.40
CA PRO A 54 -4.99 -1.25 2.08
C PRO A 54 -5.10 -1.47 0.56
N VAL A 55 -4.86 -2.71 0.12
CA VAL A 55 -4.85 -3.05 -1.31
C VAL A 55 -6.25 -3.40 -1.80
N GLY A 56 -6.74 -2.60 -2.74
CA GLY A 56 -8.02 -2.74 -3.42
C GLY A 56 -7.87 -3.16 -4.89
N THR A 57 -7.43 -4.41 -5.14
CA THR A 57 -7.03 -4.93 -6.45
C THR A 57 -8.01 -4.63 -7.59
N TYR A 58 -9.31 -4.79 -7.36
CA TYR A 58 -10.38 -4.54 -8.35
C TYR A 58 -11.27 -3.35 -7.98
N GLY A 59 -10.68 -2.28 -7.42
CA GLY A 59 -11.46 -1.16 -6.88
C GLY A 59 -12.20 -1.50 -5.59
N THR A 60 -11.76 -2.53 -4.88
CA THR A 60 -12.29 -2.92 -3.57
C THR A 60 -11.23 -3.61 -2.74
N VAL A 61 -11.09 -3.21 -1.49
CA VAL A 61 -10.33 -3.96 -0.49
C VAL A 61 -11.19 -5.16 -0.10
N LYS A 62 -10.64 -6.38 -0.28
CA LYS A 62 -11.42 -7.61 -0.12
C LYS A 62 -12.11 -7.68 1.23
N ALA A 63 -13.42 -7.94 1.21
CA ALA A 63 -14.32 -8.06 2.36
C ALA A 63 -14.52 -6.75 3.17
N MET A 64 -14.20 -5.57 2.60
CA MET A 64 -14.37 -4.26 3.25
C MET A 64 -15.18 -3.31 2.37
N SER A 65 -16.15 -2.62 2.96
CA SER A 65 -16.81 -1.47 2.35
C SER A 65 -15.98 -0.20 2.52
N PRO A 66 -16.18 0.85 1.70
CA PRO A 66 -15.55 2.16 1.91
C PRO A 66 -15.83 2.78 3.28
N LEU A 67 -17.04 2.58 3.81
CA LEU A 67 -17.41 3.03 5.15
C LEU A 67 -16.52 2.38 6.21
N GLU A 68 -16.38 1.05 6.19
CA GLU A 68 -15.55 0.32 7.15
C GLU A 68 -14.07 0.69 7.03
N LEU A 69 -13.57 0.94 5.81
CA LEU A 69 -12.21 1.46 5.60
C LEU A 69 -12.02 2.83 6.23
N THR A 70 -13.03 3.70 6.16
CA THR A 70 -13.02 5.00 6.84
C THR A 70 -13.04 4.84 8.35
N GLU A 71 -13.90 3.97 8.90
CA GLU A 71 -14.03 3.70 10.32
C GLU A 71 -12.73 3.15 10.95
N ILE A 72 -12.01 2.28 10.24
CA ILE A 72 -10.70 1.80 10.72
C ILE A 72 -9.58 2.84 10.57
N GLY A 73 -9.83 3.97 9.91
CA GLY A 73 -8.90 5.08 9.76
C GLY A 73 -7.98 4.98 8.55
N ALA A 74 -8.36 4.24 7.51
CA ALA A 74 -7.65 4.25 6.23
C ALA A 74 -7.75 5.64 5.59
N GLN A 75 -6.60 6.20 5.16
CA GLN A 75 -6.52 7.53 4.57
C GLN A 75 -6.27 7.49 3.07
N ILE A 76 -5.75 6.40 2.58
CA ILE A 76 -5.42 6.13 1.18
C ILE A 76 -5.55 4.63 0.92
N VAL A 77 -5.97 4.25 -0.28
CA VAL A 77 -6.02 2.86 -0.73
C VAL A 77 -5.22 2.69 -2.02
N LEU A 78 -4.80 1.45 -2.30
CA LEU A 78 -4.10 1.13 -3.53
C LEU A 78 -5.03 0.36 -4.49
N GLY A 79 -5.11 0.80 -5.75
CA GLY A 79 -5.76 0.09 -6.86
C GLY A 79 -4.73 -0.52 -7.81
N ASN A 80 -5.03 -1.68 -8.40
CA ASN A 80 -4.12 -2.29 -9.36
C ASN A 80 -4.53 -1.98 -10.81
N THR A 81 -3.71 -1.21 -11.49
CA THR A 81 -3.90 -0.75 -12.88
C THR A 81 -4.18 -1.89 -13.84
N PHE A 82 -3.34 -2.93 -13.82
CA PHE A 82 -3.49 -4.11 -14.67
C PHE A 82 -4.87 -4.78 -14.54
N HIS A 83 -5.31 -5.01 -13.32
CA HIS A 83 -6.57 -5.68 -13.06
C HIS A 83 -7.78 -4.84 -13.46
N LEU A 84 -7.74 -3.54 -13.16
CA LEU A 84 -8.83 -2.60 -13.47
C LEU A 84 -8.93 -2.32 -14.98
N TRP A 85 -7.81 -2.30 -15.69
CA TRP A 85 -7.76 -2.21 -17.15
C TRP A 85 -8.42 -3.39 -17.82
N LEU A 86 -8.09 -4.62 -17.38
CA LEU A 86 -8.66 -5.84 -17.96
C LEU A 86 -10.12 -6.08 -17.52
N ARG A 87 -10.49 -5.67 -16.30
CA ARG A 87 -11.86 -5.84 -15.76
C ARG A 87 -12.11 -4.84 -14.63
N PRO A 88 -13.12 -3.96 -14.70
CA PRO A 88 -14.23 -3.97 -15.65
C PRO A 88 -13.89 -3.38 -17.03
N GLY A 89 -12.68 -2.84 -17.24
CA GLY A 89 -12.27 -2.11 -18.42
C GLY A 89 -12.44 -0.60 -18.28
N LEU A 90 -11.67 0.15 -19.08
CA LEU A 90 -11.56 1.60 -18.92
C LEU A 90 -12.85 2.35 -19.26
N ASP A 91 -13.64 1.85 -20.23
CA ASP A 91 -14.90 2.49 -20.64
C ASP A 91 -15.91 2.54 -19.47
N VAL A 92 -15.94 1.51 -18.65
CA VAL A 92 -16.82 1.48 -17.48
C VAL A 92 -16.36 2.50 -16.45
N ILE A 93 -15.04 2.56 -16.16
CA ILE A 93 -14.49 3.47 -15.16
C ILE A 93 -14.58 4.93 -15.63
N ALA A 94 -14.34 5.18 -16.92
CA ALA A 94 -14.46 6.53 -17.50
C ALA A 94 -15.89 7.11 -17.38
N ARG A 95 -16.93 6.26 -17.53
CA ARG A 95 -18.32 6.69 -17.31
C ARG A 95 -18.62 7.11 -15.86
N HIS A 96 -17.76 6.73 -14.92
CA HIS A 96 -17.87 7.12 -13.51
C HIS A 96 -16.88 8.25 -13.14
N ASP A 97 -16.20 8.89 -14.11
CA ASP A 97 -15.17 9.91 -13.89
C ASP A 97 -13.99 9.42 -13.05
N GLY A 98 -13.67 8.13 -13.10
CA GLY A 98 -12.55 7.53 -12.38
C GLY A 98 -12.95 6.63 -11.21
N LEU A 99 -11.94 6.15 -10.51
CA LEU A 99 -12.09 5.16 -9.43
C LEU A 99 -12.87 5.68 -8.22
N HIS A 100 -12.69 6.94 -7.85
CA HIS A 100 -13.34 7.52 -6.66
C HIS A 100 -14.86 7.35 -6.72
N ARG A 101 -15.48 7.74 -7.81
CA ARG A 101 -16.93 7.59 -7.99
C ARG A 101 -17.33 6.13 -8.27
N PHE A 102 -16.49 5.39 -9.01
CA PHE A 102 -16.74 3.99 -9.32
C PHE A 102 -16.83 3.12 -8.07
N MET A 103 -15.96 3.33 -7.08
CA MET A 103 -15.91 2.54 -5.86
C MET A 103 -16.49 3.23 -4.62
N ALA A 104 -17.06 4.43 -4.77
CA ALA A 104 -17.60 5.27 -3.69
C ALA A 104 -16.56 5.52 -2.58
N TRP A 105 -15.33 5.87 -2.96
CA TRP A 105 -14.23 6.22 -2.06
C TRP A 105 -13.81 7.66 -2.30
N ASP A 106 -13.97 8.52 -1.29
CA ASP A 106 -13.78 9.96 -1.38
C ASP A 106 -12.39 10.46 -0.93
N LYS A 107 -11.49 9.53 -0.58
CA LYS A 107 -10.14 9.84 -0.12
C LYS A 107 -9.09 9.41 -1.16
N PRO A 108 -7.80 9.76 -0.95
CA PRO A 108 -6.73 9.44 -1.88
C PRO A 108 -6.68 7.98 -2.34
N ILE A 109 -6.32 7.81 -3.61
CA ILE A 109 -6.03 6.53 -4.25
C ILE A 109 -4.65 6.58 -4.88
N LEU A 110 -3.83 5.56 -4.62
CA LEU A 110 -2.63 5.27 -5.40
C LEU A 110 -2.94 4.13 -6.38
N THR A 111 -2.52 4.24 -7.64
CA THR A 111 -2.52 3.10 -8.56
C THR A 111 -1.10 2.67 -8.87
N ASP A 112 -0.86 1.35 -8.84
CA ASP A 112 0.39 0.79 -9.34
C ASP A 112 0.50 0.96 -10.86
N SER A 113 1.67 0.61 -11.43
CA SER A 113 1.92 0.75 -12.87
C SER A 113 1.36 -0.40 -13.72
N GLY A 114 1.03 -1.54 -13.11
CA GLY A 114 0.76 -2.80 -13.76
C GLY A 114 2.02 -3.64 -14.05
N GLY A 115 3.22 -3.11 -13.83
CA GLY A 115 4.49 -3.79 -14.13
C GLY A 115 4.67 -5.10 -13.36
N PHE A 116 4.42 -5.11 -12.07
CA PHE A 116 4.54 -6.30 -11.23
C PHE A 116 3.56 -7.42 -11.64
N GLN A 117 2.32 -7.08 -11.99
CA GLN A 117 1.32 -8.08 -12.43
C GLN A 117 1.72 -8.69 -13.76
N VAL A 118 2.25 -7.88 -14.70
CA VAL A 118 2.83 -8.39 -15.95
C VAL A 118 4.04 -9.26 -15.64
N TRP A 119 4.92 -8.85 -14.72
CA TRP A 119 6.05 -9.66 -14.29
C TRP A 119 5.62 -11.03 -13.75
N SER A 120 4.55 -11.10 -12.97
CA SER A 120 4.03 -12.33 -12.37
C SER A 120 3.45 -13.33 -13.38
N LEU A 121 3.20 -12.92 -14.65
CA LEU A 121 2.74 -13.82 -15.72
C LEU A 121 3.83 -14.79 -16.23
N GLY A 122 5.08 -14.61 -15.81
CA GLY A 122 6.18 -15.52 -16.15
C GLY A 122 6.41 -15.61 -17.67
N GLU A 123 6.39 -16.84 -18.20
CA GLU A 123 6.64 -17.12 -19.64
C GLU A 123 5.55 -16.59 -20.59
N LEU A 124 4.39 -16.22 -20.08
CA LEU A 124 3.28 -15.66 -20.88
C LEU A 124 3.52 -14.21 -21.31
N ARG A 125 4.65 -13.62 -20.92
CA ARG A 125 5.04 -12.24 -21.27
C ARG A 125 6.30 -12.20 -22.13
N LYS A 126 6.42 -11.12 -22.91
CA LYS A 126 7.65 -10.74 -23.63
C LYS A 126 7.94 -9.27 -23.37
N ILE A 127 9.09 -8.99 -22.77
CA ILE A 127 9.57 -7.62 -22.49
C ILE A 127 10.42 -7.16 -23.68
N SER A 128 10.26 -5.91 -24.08
CA SER A 128 11.05 -5.20 -25.09
C SER A 128 11.28 -3.75 -24.67
N GLU A 129 12.04 -3.01 -25.47
CA GLU A 129 12.24 -1.56 -25.24
C GLU A 129 10.90 -0.79 -25.28
N GLU A 130 9.96 -1.22 -26.13
CA GLU A 130 8.68 -0.55 -26.34
C GLU A 130 7.71 -0.79 -25.19
N GLY A 131 7.81 -1.93 -24.50
CA GLY A 131 6.89 -2.33 -23.43
C GLY A 131 6.81 -3.84 -23.25
N ALA A 132 5.71 -4.29 -22.64
CA ALA A 132 5.44 -5.68 -22.34
C ALA A 132 4.25 -6.22 -23.14
N ALA A 133 4.49 -7.26 -23.97
CA ALA A 133 3.44 -8.03 -24.63
C ALA A 133 3.08 -9.25 -23.78
N PHE A 134 1.80 -9.55 -23.62
CA PHE A 134 1.32 -10.69 -22.84
C PHE A 134 -0.07 -11.16 -23.31
N GLN A 135 -0.50 -12.32 -22.78
CA GLN A 135 -1.89 -12.78 -22.96
C GLN A 135 -2.69 -12.43 -21.71
N SER A 136 -3.87 -11.86 -21.91
CA SER A 136 -4.81 -11.54 -20.83
C SER A 136 -5.22 -12.82 -20.08
N PRO A 137 -5.03 -12.88 -18.76
CA PRO A 137 -5.48 -14.02 -17.95
C PRO A 137 -7.01 -14.09 -17.81
N VAL A 138 -7.74 -13.08 -18.33
CA VAL A 138 -9.19 -12.98 -18.25
C VAL A 138 -9.87 -13.70 -19.41
N ASN A 139 -9.36 -13.51 -20.65
CA ASN A 139 -10.01 -13.98 -21.88
C ASN A 139 -9.01 -14.48 -22.93
N GLY A 140 -7.69 -14.47 -22.65
CA GLY A 140 -6.66 -14.95 -23.56
C GLY A 140 -6.27 -13.96 -24.67
N ASP A 141 -6.84 -12.76 -24.72
CA ASP A 141 -6.52 -11.75 -25.72
C ASP A 141 -5.07 -11.31 -25.63
N LYS A 142 -4.48 -10.97 -26.78
CA LYS A 142 -3.14 -10.38 -26.84
C LYS A 142 -3.20 -8.94 -26.36
N CYS A 143 -2.42 -8.63 -25.34
CA CYS A 143 -2.30 -7.32 -24.74
C CYS A 143 -0.88 -6.78 -24.89
N PHE A 144 -0.77 -5.47 -24.97
CA PHE A 144 0.50 -4.76 -24.95
C PHE A 144 0.41 -3.58 -23.99
N LEU A 145 1.30 -3.53 -23.01
CA LEU A 145 1.39 -2.45 -22.04
C LEU A 145 2.73 -1.73 -22.21
N SER A 146 2.68 -0.49 -22.63
CA SER A 146 3.84 0.40 -22.73
C SER A 146 3.84 1.41 -21.58
N PRO A 147 4.96 2.14 -21.35
CA PRO A 147 4.99 3.27 -20.43
C PRO A 147 3.87 4.28 -20.70
N GLU A 148 3.65 4.63 -21.95
CA GLU A 148 2.61 5.59 -22.36
C GLU A 148 1.21 5.04 -22.07
N GLU A 149 0.98 3.77 -22.37
CA GLU A 149 -0.32 3.14 -22.12
C GLU A 149 -0.62 3.04 -20.62
N SER A 150 0.37 2.69 -19.78
CA SER A 150 0.21 2.73 -18.34
C SER A 150 -0.20 4.11 -17.84
N MET A 151 0.40 5.19 -18.37
CA MET A 151 0.02 6.56 -18.01
C MET A 151 -1.41 6.91 -18.45
N ARG A 152 -1.84 6.49 -19.64
CA ARG A 152 -3.21 6.69 -20.14
C ARG A 152 -4.24 5.94 -19.29
N ILE A 153 -3.95 4.68 -18.96
CA ILE A 153 -4.80 3.88 -18.09
C ILE A 153 -4.97 4.59 -16.74
N GLN A 154 -3.87 4.95 -16.07
CA GLN A 154 -3.91 5.60 -14.76
C GLN A 154 -4.56 7.00 -14.82
N ARG A 155 -4.45 7.70 -15.96
CA ARG A 155 -5.20 8.95 -16.18
C ARG A 155 -6.71 8.72 -16.20
N THR A 156 -7.17 7.62 -16.81
CA THR A 156 -8.59 7.22 -16.82
C THR A 156 -9.06 6.76 -15.45
N LEU A 157 -8.20 6.02 -14.71
CA LEU A 157 -8.46 5.63 -13.33
C LEU A 157 -8.56 6.84 -12.40
N ASN A 158 -7.91 7.94 -12.75
CA ASN A 158 -7.90 9.23 -12.04
C ASN A 158 -7.44 9.11 -10.58
N SER A 159 -6.39 8.32 -10.34
CA SER A 159 -5.78 8.16 -9.02
C SER A 159 -4.95 9.38 -8.63
N ASP A 160 -4.89 9.70 -7.32
CA ASP A 160 -4.11 10.82 -6.78
C ASP A 160 -2.60 10.61 -6.90
N VAL A 161 -2.15 9.36 -6.80
CA VAL A 161 -0.76 8.97 -6.99
C VAL A 161 -0.66 7.94 -8.10
N VAL A 162 0.09 8.29 -9.14
CA VAL A 162 0.36 7.50 -10.34
C VAL A 162 1.79 6.94 -10.23
N MET A 163 1.99 5.66 -10.49
CA MET A 163 3.32 5.05 -10.50
C MET A 163 3.84 4.94 -11.93
N ILE A 164 5.14 5.20 -12.15
CA ILE A 164 5.78 4.92 -13.45
C ILE A 164 5.71 3.43 -13.78
N PHE A 165 5.68 3.09 -15.07
CA PHE A 165 5.82 1.70 -15.53
C PHE A 165 7.28 1.29 -15.44
N ASP A 166 7.53 0.16 -14.77
CA ASP A 166 8.86 -0.37 -14.48
C ASP A 166 8.94 -1.87 -14.77
N GLU A 167 10.14 -2.36 -14.94
CA GLU A 167 10.42 -3.80 -14.99
C GLU A 167 10.90 -4.29 -13.64
N CYS A 168 10.12 -5.20 -13.03
CA CYS A 168 10.50 -5.87 -11.79
C CYS A 168 11.58 -6.92 -12.07
N THR A 169 12.75 -6.76 -11.46
CA THR A 169 13.86 -7.71 -11.57
C THR A 169 13.56 -8.96 -10.74
N ALA A 170 13.74 -10.14 -11.35
CA ALA A 170 13.57 -11.41 -10.62
C ALA A 170 14.66 -11.60 -9.56
N TYR A 171 14.37 -12.38 -8.52
CA TYR A 171 15.34 -12.85 -7.53
C TYR A 171 15.46 -14.38 -7.61
N PRO A 172 16.69 -14.95 -7.63
CA PRO A 172 17.97 -14.25 -7.77
C PRO A 172 18.22 -13.75 -9.20
N SER A 173 19.03 -12.71 -9.35
CA SER A 173 19.48 -12.19 -10.63
C SER A 173 20.98 -11.87 -10.62
N THR A 174 21.64 -12.03 -11.77
CA THR A 174 23.03 -11.59 -11.92
C THR A 174 23.10 -10.08 -11.97
N LEU A 175 24.31 -9.52 -11.74
CA LEU A 175 24.54 -8.07 -11.85
C LEU A 175 24.13 -7.54 -13.23
N ASP A 176 24.50 -8.24 -14.31
CA ASP A 176 24.18 -7.82 -15.67
C ASP A 176 22.68 -7.84 -15.96
N GLN A 177 21.97 -8.86 -15.49
CA GLN A 177 20.51 -8.93 -15.60
C GLN A 177 19.83 -7.80 -14.85
N ALA A 178 20.24 -7.56 -13.59
CA ALA A 178 19.71 -6.47 -12.78
C ALA A 178 20.01 -5.10 -13.40
N ALA A 179 21.22 -4.90 -13.96
CA ALA A 179 21.61 -3.67 -14.63
C ALA A 179 20.78 -3.42 -15.89
N ALA A 180 20.58 -4.44 -16.73
CA ALA A 180 19.78 -4.33 -17.95
C ALA A 180 18.32 -3.95 -17.63
N SER A 181 17.69 -4.64 -16.68
CA SER A 181 16.33 -4.39 -16.20
C SER A 181 16.19 -2.98 -15.60
N MET A 182 17.09 -2.60 -14.71
CA MET A 182 17.07 -1.27 -14.09
C MET A 182 17.22 -0.15 -15.13
N ARG A 183 18.13 -0.27 -16.09
CA ARG A 183 18.33 0.74 -17.15
C ARG A 183 17.14 0.82 -18.10
N LEU A 184 16.47 -0.31 -18.39
CA LEU A 184 15.20 -0.30 -19.10
C LEU A 184 14.13 0.48 -18.31
N SER A 185 14.00 0.21 -17.01
CA SER A 185 13.07 0.95 -16.12
C SER A 185 13.37 2.46 -16.12
N LEU A 186 14.64 2.89 -16.17
CA LEU A 186 14.98 4.32 -16.27
C LEU A 186 14.52 4.94 -17.60
N ARG A 187 14.71 4.24 -18.72
CA ARG A 187 14.21 4.72 -20.03
C ARG A 187 12.68 4.79 -20.07
N TRP A 188 12.03 3.80 -19.49
CA TRP A 188 10.58 3.80 -19.33
C TRP A 188 10.09 4.92 -18.40
N ALA A 189 10.84 5.24 -17.33
CA ALA A 189 10.54 6.35 -16.43
C ALA A 189 10.52 7.69 -17.18
N GLN A 190 11.48 7.94 -18.08
CA GLN A 190 11.50 9.15 -18.93
C GLN A 190 10.26 9.22 -19.84
N ARG A 191 9.88 8.09 -20.47
CA ARG A 191 8.69 7.99 -21.32
C ARG A 191 7.41 8.22 -20.51
N CYS A 192 7.29 7.62 -19.32
CA CYS A 192 6.18 7.87 -18.41
C CYS A 192 6.08 9.35 -18.05
N LYS A 193 7.20 9.99 -17.71
CA LYS A 193 7.22 11.41 -17.35
C LYS A 193 6.77 12.30 -18.51
N ALA A 194 7.22 12.03 -19.73
CA ALA A 194 6.83 12.76 -20.92
C ALA A 194 5.33 12.60 -21.21
N GLU A 195 4.81 11.37 -21.18
CA GLU A 195 3.39 11.12 -21.44
C GLU A 195 2.49 11.68 -20.33
N PHE A 196 2.90 11.58 -19.05
CA PHE A 196 2.19 12.19 -17.93
C PHE A 196 2.01 13.71 -18.13
N GLY A 197 3.08 14.40 -18.59
CA GLY A 197 3.03 15.82 -18.94
C GLY A 197 2.12 16.10 -20.13
N ARG A 198 2.21 15.27 -21.21
CA ARG A 198 1.37 15.38 -22.40
C ARG A 198 -0.13 15.23 -22.08
N LEU A 199 -0.45 14.37 -21.14
CA LEU A 199 -1.82 14.14 -20.67
C LEU A 199 -2.32 15.23 -19.71
N GLU A 200 -1.49 16.22 -19.38
CA GLU A 200 -1.79 17.24 -18.39
C GLU A 200 -2.37 16.64 -17.10
N ASN A 201 -1.80 15.53 -16.66
CA ASN A 201 -2.29 14.84 -15.47
C ASN A 201 -2.03 15.72 -14.22
N PRO A 202 -3.08 16.11 -13.46
CA PRO A 202 -2.92 17.01 -12.32
C PRO A 202 -2.39 16.36 -11.04
N ASN A 203 -2.28 15.03 -11.04
CA ASN A 203 -2.02 14.23 -9.86
C ASN A 203 -0.51 14.05 -9.61
N ALA A 204 -0.12 13.29 -8.59
CA ALA A 204 1.28 12.98 -8.29
C ALA A 204 1.81 11.87 -9.20
N LEU A 205 3.05 12.00 -9.69
CA LEU A 205 3.78 10.93 -10.36
C LEU A 205 4.96 10.50 -9.49
N PHE A 206 5.07 9.20 -9.16
CA PHE A 206 6.16 8.64 -8.37
C PHE A 206 7.10 7.81 -9.24
N GLY A 207 8.41 8.00 -9.04
CA GLY A 207 9.46 7.16 -9.61
C GLY A 207 9.67 5.88 -8.81
N ILE A 208 10.17 4.82 -9.44
CA ILE A 208 10.45 3.53 -8.79
C ILE A 208 11.93 3.20 -8.94
N VAL A 209 12.65 3.14 -7.82
CA VAL A 209 14.07 2.77 -7.76
C VAL A 209 14.17 1.24 -7.90
N GLN A 210 14.82 0.77 -8.96
CA GLN A 210 15.14 -0.62 -9.23
C GLN A 210 16.65 -0.87 -9.05
N GLY A 211 17.14 -2.10 -9.24
CA GLY A 211 18.57 -2.45 -9.14
C GLY A 211 18.85 -3.76 -8.41
N GLY A 212 17.79 -4.55 -8.12
CA GLY A 212 17.89 -5.84 -7.42
C GLY A 212 18.58 -5.67 -6.05
N MET A 213 19.45 -6.61 -5.71
CA MET A 213 20.22 -6.60 -4.45
C MET A 213 21.59 -5.92 -4.59
N HIS A 214 21.78 -5.06 -5.61
CA HIS A 214 23.04 -4.42 -5.94
C HIS A 214 23.01 -2.92 -5.63
N GLU A 215 23.71 -2.51 -4.59
CA GLU A 215 23.71 -1.13 -4.08
C GLU A 215 24.13 -0.10 -5.14
N MET A 216 25.17 -0.42 -5.92
CA MET A 216 25.62 0.48 -7.00
C MET A 216 24.54 0.70 -8.08
N LEU A 217 23.72 -0.32 -8.39
CA LEU A 217 22.62 -0.17 -9.34
C LEU A 217 21.47 0.64 -8.74
N ARG A 218 21.22 0.52 -7.43
CA ARG A 218 20.28 1.38 -6.71
C ARG A 218 20.70 2.85 -6.75
N ASP A 219 22.00 3.12 -6.62
CA ASP A 219 22.54 4.47 -6.72
C ASP A 219 22.40 5.02 -8.16
N GLU A 220 22.72 4.23 -9.19
CA GLU A 220 22.52 4.59 -10.61
C GLU A 220 21.03 4.87 -10.90
N SER A 221 20.15 3.99 -10.45
CA SER A 221 18.69 4.15 -10.61
C SER A 221 18.18 5.43 -9.95
N LEU A 222 18.60 5.68 -8.72
CA LEU A 222 18.17 6.87 -7.96
C LEU A 222 18.68 8.15 -8.60
N ALA A 223 19.93 8.19 -9.03
CA ALA A 223 20.48 9.36 -9.72
C ALA A 223 19.68 9.68 -10.98
N GLY A 224 19.43 8.69 -11.86
CA GLY A 224 18.65 8.91 -13.07
C GLY A 224 17.21 9.34 -12.80
N LEU A 225 16.55 8.75 -11.80
CA LEU A 225 15.19 9.16 -11.40
C LEU A 225 15.16 10.58 -10.81
N THR A 226 16.19 10.97 -10.06
CA THR A 226 16.28 12.32 -9.48
C THR A 226 16.47 13.37 -10.57
N ASP A 227 17.27 13.07 -11.59
CA ASP A 227 17.47 13.95 -12.75
C ASP A 227 16.17 14.13 -13.57
N ILE A 228 15.35 13.08 -13.71
CA ILE A 228 14.03 13.16 -14.36
C ILE A 228 13.06 14.00 -13.51
N GLY A 229 13.10 13.84 -12.19
CA GLY A 229 12.30 14.58 -11.21
C GLY A 229 10.86 14.07 -11.04
N PHE A 230 10.54 13.59 -9.83
CA PHE A 230 9.23 13.04 -9.48
C PHE A 230 8.65 13.70 -8.21
N HIS A 231 7.35 13.53 -7.98
CA HIS A 231 6.68 14.04 -6.77
C HIS A 231 7.03 13.19 -5.53
N GLY A 232 7.38 11.91 -5.73
CA GLY A 232 7.81 10.96 -4.70
C GLY A 232 8.62 9.83 -5.30
N TYR A 233 9.21 8.99 -4.45
CA TYR A 233 10.08 7.89 -4.87
C TYR A 233 9.69 6.60 -4.15
N ALA A 234 9.48 5.54 -4.92
CA ALA A 234 9.26 4.20 -4.40
C ALA A 234 10.53 3.36 -4.50
N ILE A 235 10.66 2.40 -3.60
CA ILE A 235 11.67 1.35 -3.62
C ILE A 235 10.97 0.08 -4.09
N GLY A 236 11.24 -0.33 -5.33
CA GLY A 236 10.70 -1.53 -5.96
C GLY A 236 11.69 -2.69 -5.97
N GLY A 237 11.23 -3.86 -6.43
CA GLY A 237 12.07 -5.07 -6.56
C GLY A 237 12.59 -5.60 -5.23
N LEU A 238 11.83 -5.39 -4.15
CA LEU A 238 12.00 -6.04 -2.85
C LEU A 238 10.74 -6.87 -2.53
N SER A 239 10.84 -7.83 -1.60
CA SER A 239 9.78 -8.80 -1.30
C SER A 239 9.41 -9.67 -2.52
N VAL A 240 10.43 -10.05 -3.29
CA VAL A 240 10.34 -10.90 -4.50
C VAL A 240 11.00 -12.27 -4.30
N GLY A 241 11.27 -12.65 -3.03
CA GLY A 241 11.85 -13.93 -2.64
C GLY A 241 13.25 -13.85 -2.01
N GLU A 242 13.80 -12.65 -1.84
CA GLU A 242 15.08 -12.42 -1.17
C GLU A 242 15.00 -12.68 0.35
N PRO A 243 16.14 -13.04 0.99
CA PRO A 243 16.26 -13.09 2.44
C PRO A 243 15.98 -11.71 3.07
N LYS A 244 15.44 -11.70 4.30
CA LYS A 244 15.14 -10.44 5.03
C LYS A 244 16.37 -9.59 5.26
N GLU A 245 17.53 -10.22 5.43
CA GLU A 245 18.81 -9.54 5.62
C GLU A 245 19.20 -8.71 4.39
N ASP A 246 18.96 -9.24 3.18
CA ASP A 246 19.21 -8.53 1.94
C ASP A 246 18.25 -7.36 1.77
N MET A 247 16.95 -7.55 2.04
CA MET A 247 15.98 -6.46 2.04
C MET A 247 16.39 -5.35 3.01
N SER A 248 16.74 -5.68 4.26
CA SER A 248 17.17 -4.72 5.28
C SER A 248 18.44 -3.97 4.86
N ARG A 249 19.41 -4.66 4.25
CA ARG A 249 20.65 -4.08 3.72
C ARG A 249 20.36 -3.06 2.61
N ILE A 250 19.55 -3.43 1.65
CA ILE A 250 19.17 -2.56 0.52
C ILE A 250 18.38 -1.34 1.02
N LEU A 251 17.47 -1.52 1.97
CA LEU A 251 16.74 -0.39 2.58
C LEU A 251 17.68 0.56 3.32
N ALA A 252 18.61 0.02 4.13
CA ALA A 252 19.61 0.81 4.84
C ALA A 252 20.51 1.62 3.89
N HIS A 253 20.81 1.06 2.70
CA HIS A 253 21.60 1.74 1.67
C HIS A 253 20.78 2.79 0.92
N THR A 254 19.59 2.42 0.44
CA THR A 254 18.83 3.23 -0.52
C THR A 254 18.07 4.39 0.15
N THR A 255 17.39 4.12 1.27
CA THR A 255 16.45 5.07 1.86
C THR A 255 17.09 6.41 2.27
N PRO A 256 18.29 6.45 2.90
CA PRO A 256 18.93 7.73 3.26
C PRO A 256 19.32 8.60 2.06
N ARG A 257 19.47 7.99 0.88
CA ARG A 257 19.87 8.65 -0.37
C ARG A 257 18.70 9.24 -1.13
N LEU A 258 17.45 8.81 -0.81
CA LEU A 258 16.24 9.37 -1.39
C LEU A 258 16.07 10.85 -0.99
N PRO A 259 15.54 11.71 -1.88
CA PRO A 259 15.35 13.12 -1.60
C PRO A 259 14.59 13.36 -0.29
N ALA A 260 15.14 14.19 0.61
CA ALA A 260 14.59 14.42 1.94
C ALA A 260 13.21 15.10 1.90
N ALA A 261 12.97 15.98 0.92
CA ALA A 261 11.73 16.72 0.76
C ALA A 261 10.63 15.96 -0.01
N LYS A 262 10.84 14.66 -0.26
CA LYS A 262 9.88 13.83 -1.02
C LYS A 262 9.41 12.63 -0.20
N PRO A 263 8.15 12.16 -0.40
CA PRO A 263 7.68 10.94 0.22
C PRO A 263 8.43 9.71 -0.33
N ARG A 264 8.63 8.72 0.54
CA ARG A 264 9.37 7.49 0.29
C ARG A 264 8.46 6.30 0.48
N TYR A 265 8.26 5.51 -0.56
CA TYR A 265 7.31 4.41 -0.59
C TYR A 265 8.03 3.07 -0.74
N LEU A 266 7.83 2.13 0.18
CA LEU A 266 8.29 0.74 0.06
C LEU A 266 7.14 -0.12 -0.43
N MET A 267 7.30 -0.66 -1.66
CA MET A 267 6.24 -1.37 -2.37
C MET A 267 6.11 -2.83 -1.91
N GLY A 268 4.88 -3.28 -1.67
CA GLY A 268 4.53 -4.69 -1.45
C GLY A 268 4.98 -5.29 -0.12
N VAL A 269 5.41 -4.48 0.85
CA VAL A 269 5.93 -4.89 2.16
C VAL A 269 5.02 -4.38 3.28
N GLY A 270 4.64 -5.09 4.29
CA GLY A 270 5.02 -6.43 4.73
C GLY A 270 4.30 -6.81 6.02
N THR A 271 4.97 -7.58 6.88
CA THR A 271 4.48 -7.87 8.24
C THR A 271 4.53 -6.64 9.15
N PRO A 272 3.87 -6.65 10.33
CA PRO A 272 4.02 -5.55 11.29
C PRO A 272 5.48 -5.21 11.64
N GLU A 273 6.34 -6.22 11.73
CA GLU A 273 7.77 -6.08 11.96
C GLU A 273 8.48 -5.37 10.81
N ASP A 274 8.14 -5.73 9.56
CA ASP A 274 8.70 -5.11 8.36
C ASP A 274 8.30 -3.63 8.26
N LEU A 275 7.07 -3.29 8.69
CA LEU A 275 6.61 -1.89 8.73
C LEU A 275 7.41 -1.06 9.73
N VAL A 276 7.63 -1.58 10.95
CA VAL A 276 8.42 -0.90 11.99
C VAL A 276 9.88 -0.77 11.54
N GLU A 277 10.46 -1.81 10.95
CA GLU A 277 11.81 -1.77 10.36
C GLU A 277 11.90 -0.74 9.22
N GLY A 278 10.96 -0.75 8.28
CA GLY A 278 10.91 0.21 7.17
C GLY A 278 10.83 1.66 7.66
N VAL A 279 9.98 1.93 8.65
CA VAL A 279 9.91 3.27 9.27
C VAL A 279 11.22 3.63 9.95
N SER A 280 11.87 2.70 10.65
CA SER A 280 13.18 2.93 11.28
C SER A 280 14.28 3.23 10.26
N ARG A 281 14.10 2.88 8.98
CA ARG A 281 14.98 3.24 7.85
C ARG A 281 14.56 4.53 7.15
N GLY A 282 13.43 5.15 7.54
CA GLY A 282 12.95 6.41 6.98
C GLY A 282 11.97 6.25 5.81
N VAL A 283 11.24 5.14 5.73
CA VAL A 283 10.14 4.94 4.79
C VAL A 283 8.87 5.61 5.31
N ASP A 284 8.09 6.22 4.40
CA ASP A 284 6.87 6.98 4.71
C ASP A 284 5.58 6.22 4.36
N MET A 285 5.60 5.37 3.31
CA MET A 285 4.40 4.74 2.76
C MET A 285 4.64 3.25 2.52
N PHE A 286 3.58 2.45 2.75
CA PHE A 286 3.62 0.99 2.60
C PHE A 286 2.30 0.48 2.04
N ASP A 287 2.36 -0.61 1.28
CA ASP A 287 1.21 -1.44 0.92
C ASP A 287 1.59 -2.92 1.05
N CYS A 288 0.61 -3.76 1.28
CA CYS A 288 0.78 -5.21 1.18
C CYS A 288 -0.59 -5.90 1.15
N VAL A 289 -0.70 -6.98 0.38
CA VAL A 289 -1.90 -7.83 0.38
C VAL A 289 -1.98 -8.72 1.63
N MET A 290 -0.89 -8.84 2.38
CA MET A 290 -0.75 -9.78 3.50
C MET A 290 -1.85 -9.63 4.56
N PRO A 291 -2.19 -8.43 5.09
CA PRO A 291 -3.21 -8.34 6.14
C PRO A 291 -4.57 -8.87 5.69
N THR A 292 -4.99 -8.61 4.46
CA THR A 292 -6.27 -9.11 3.94
C THR A 292 -6.20 -10.57 3.48
N ARG A 293 -5.08 -11.00 2.86
CA ARG A 293 -4.87 -12.39 2.44
C ARG A 293 -4.79 -13.31 3.65
N ASN A 294 -3.97 -12.97 4.64
CA ASN A 294 -3.80 -13.75 5.85
C ASN A 294 -5.07 -13.84 6.67
N ALA A 295 -5.83 -12.75 6.79
CA ALA A 295 -7.13 -12.74 7.47
C ALA A 295 -8.10 -13.78 6.90
N ARG A 296 -8.25 -13.83 5.57
CA ARG A 296 -9.11 -14.82 4.91
C ARG A 296 -8.64 -16.26 5.12
N ASN A 297 -7.35 -16.45 5.36
CA ASN A 297 -6.76 -17.75 5.68
C ASN A 297 -6.72 -18.04 7.19
N GLY A 298 -7.28 -17.15 8.01
CA GLY A 298 -7.34 -17.31 9.47
C GLY A 298 -6.02 -17.04 10.20
N TRP A 299 -5.13 -16.24 9.60
CA TRP A 299 -3.90 -15.75 10.22
C TRP A 299 -4.08 -14.27 10.58
N LEU A 300 -4.04 -13.98 11.89
CA LEU A 300 -4.39 -12.69 12.45
C LEU A 300 -3.23 -12.08 13.21
N PHE A 301 -3.02 -10.79 13.02
CA PHE A 301 -1.95 -10.03 13.67
C PHE A 301 -2.50 -9.35 14.92
N THR A 302 -1.84 -9.54 16.06
CA THR A 302 -2.18 -8.87 17.32
C THR A 302 -0.98 -8.14 17.89
N ARG A 303 -1.18 -7.35 18.93
CA ARG A 303 -0.08 -6.71 19.66
C ARG A 303 0.96 -7.73 20.16
N TYR A 304 0.49 -8.88 20.60
CA TYR A 304 1.32 -9.90 21.26
C TYR A 304 1.69 -11.09 20.36
N GLY A 305 1.74 -10.88 19.05
CA GLY A 305 2.10 -11.92 18.10
C GLY A 305 0.96 -12.32 17.17
N ASP A 306 1.12 -13.45 16.50
CA ASP A 306 0.18 -13.90 15.48
C ASP A 306 -0.73 -15.00 16.01
N ILE A 307 -2.00 -14.95 15.62
CA ILE A 307 -3.01 -15.97 15.92
C ILE A 307 -3.38 -16.72 14.64
N LYS A 308 -3.26 -18.04 14.67
CA LYS A 308 -3.84 -18.93 13.67
C LYS A 308 -5.19 -19.42 14.17
N ILE A 309 -6.27 -18.70 13.87
CA ILE A 309 -7.61 -18.92 14.44
C ILE A 309 -8.19 -20.30 14.12
N ARG A 310 -7.66 -21.01 13.11
CA ARG A 310 -8.04 -22.40 12.78
C ARG A 310 -7.57 -23.43 13.80
N ASN A 311 -6.62 -23.11 14.68
CA ASN A 311 -6.08 -24.02 15.66
C ASN A 311 -7.16 -24.44 16.68
N ALA A 312 -7.20 -25.73 17.02
CA ALA A 312 -8.22 -26.32 17.89
C ALA A 312 -8.28 -25.66 19.28
N ARG A 313 -7.18 -25.10 19.79
CA ARG A 313 -7.12 -24.36 21.05
C ARG A 313 -8.09 -23.18 21.15
N HIS A 314 -8.53 -22.62 20.01
CA HIS A 314 -9.45 -21.49 19.96
C HIS A 314 -10.91 -21.92 19.91
N ARG A 315 -11.22 -23.21 19.89
CA ARG A 315 -12.58 -23.74 19.79
C ARG A 315 -13.48 -23.29 20.95
N ASP A 316 -12.92 -23.24 22.15
CA ASP A 316 -13.64 -22.95 23.40
C ASP A 316 -13.04 -21.68 24.08
N ASP A 317 -12.38 -20.77 23.33
CA ASP A 317 -11.73 -19.56 23.85
C ASP A 317 -12.67 -18.35 23.73
N ASP A 318 -13.24 -17.93 24.86
CA ASP A 318 -14.19 -16.82 24.97
C ASP A 318 -13.54 -15.42 24.88
N ARG A 319 -12.21 -15.34 24.93
CA ARG A 319 -11.47 -14.07 24.82
C ARG A 319 -11.60 -13.47 23.40
N PRO A 320 -11.48 -12.13 23.25
CA PRO A 320 -11.32 -11.50 21.94
C PRO A 320 -9.99 -11.88 21.29
N LEU A 321 -9.80 -11.56 20.02
CA LEU A 321 -8.50 -11.76 19.33
C LEU A 321 -7.37 -11.04 20.07
N ASP A 322 -7.61 -9.80 20.46
CA ASP A 322 -6.68 -8.96 21.20
C ASP A 322 -7.47 -8.09 22.17
N GLU A 323 -7.20 -8.23 23.48
CA GLU A 323 -7.90 -7.52 24.54
C GLU A 323 -7.65 -6.00 24.53
N THR A 324 -6.55 -5.57 23.90
CA THR A 324 -6.20 -4.15 23.74
C THR A 324 -6.74 -3.53 22.46
N CYS A 325 -7.34 -4.34 21.57
CA CYS A 325 -7.81 -3.90 20.27
C CYS A 325 -9.26 -3.40 20.32
N ALA A 326 -9.49 -2.19 19.84
CA ALA A 326 -10.82 -1.58 19.80
C ALA A 326 -11.59 -1.82 18.48
N CYS A 327 -11.15 -2.75 17.61
CA CYS A 327 -11.87 -3.03 16.38
C CYS A 327 -13.23 -3.68 16.62
N TYR A 328 -14.10 -3.62 15.60
CA TYR A 328 -15.43 -4.23 15.68
C TYR A 328 -15.37 -5.72 16.04
N ALA A 329 -14.45 -6.47 15.43
CA ALA A 329 -14.31 -7.90 15.70
C ALA A 329 -13.95 -8.20 17.17
N CYS A 330 -12.96 -7.50 17.74
CA CYS A 330 -12.53 -7.72 19.13
C CYS A 330 -13.54 -7.26 20.17
N ARG A 331 -14.35 -6.23 19.87
CA ARG A 331 -15.36 -5.74 20.81
C ARG A 331 -16.60 -6.61 20.93
N HIS A 332 -16.89 -7.42 19.91
CA HIS A 332 -18.18 -8.10 19.79
C HIS A 332 -18.08 -9.62 19.68
N PHE A 333 -16.91 -10.19 19.36
CA PHE A 333 -16.80 -11.62 19.06
C PHE A 333 -15.61 -12.26 19.76
N SER A 334 -15.84 -13.50 20.24
CA SER A 334 -14.81 -14.33 20.83
C SER A 334 -13.97 -15.06 19.78
N ARG A 335 -12.79 -15.54 20.17
CA ARG A 335 -11.96 -16.44 19.37
C ARG A 335 -12.73 -17.72 19.00
N ALA A 336 -13.53 -18.26 19.92
CA ALA A 336 -14.37 -19.43 19.65
C ALA A 336 -15.33 -19.22 18.48
N TYR A 337 -16.01 -18.07 18.44
CA TYR A 337 -16.91 -17.75 17.33
C TYR A 337 -16.16 -17.55 16.01
N LEU A 338 -15.04 -16.82 16.02
CA LEU A 338 -14.20 -16.62 14.83
C LEU A 338 -13.58 -17.94 14.35
N HIS A 339 -13.17 -18.80 15.26
CA HIS A 339 -12.72 -20.16 14.95
C HIS A 339 -13.83 -20.96 14.24
N HIS A 340 -15.04 -20.93 14.79
CA HIS A 340 -16.21 -21.60 14.18
C HIS A 340 -16.45 -21.10 12.75
N LEU A 341 -16.56 -19.77 12.55
CA LEU A 341 -16.76 -19.18 11.23
C LEU A 341 -15.65 -19.54 10.24
N GLN A 342 -14.40 -19.56 10.70
CA GLN A 342 -13.25 -19.90 9.86
C GLN A 342 -13.23 -21.40 9.50
N ARG A 343 -13.71 -22.29 10.40
CA ARG A 343 -13.78 -23.73 10.15
C ARG A 343 -14.93 -24.11 9.22
N THR A 344 -16.01 -23.38 9.26
CA THR A 344 -17.18 -23.56 8.39
C THR A 344 -17.08 -22.77 7.08
N ASN A 345 -15.97 -22.03 6.87
CA ASN A 345 -15.74 -21.16 5.71
C ASN A 345 -16.83 -20.10 5.49
N GLU A 346 -17.42 -19.59 6.58
CA GLU A 346 -18.39 -18.51 6.52
C GLU A 346 -17.76 -17.20 6.04
N ILE A 347 -18.43 -16.49 5.13
CA ILE A 347 -17.95 -15.21 4.58
C ILE A 347 -17.75 -14.18 5.69
N LEU A 348 -18.62 -14.19 6.71
CA LEU A 348 -18.52 -13.31 7.87
C LEU A 348 -17.19 -13.49 8.61
N GLY A 349 -16.67 -14.72 8.72
CA GLY A 349 -15.37 -14.99 9.33
C GLY A 349 -14.23 -14.29 8.59
N ALA A 350 -14.18 -14.43 7.27
CA ALA A 350 -13.19 -13.73 6.45
C ALA A 350 -13.29 -12.21 6.58
N ARG A 351 -14.52 -11.66 6.66
CA ARG A 351 -14.76 -10.22 6.83
C ARG A 351 -14.30 -9.72 8.20
N LEU A 352 -14.71 -10.34 9.29
CA LEU A 352 -14.34 -9.94 10.66
C LEU A 352 -12.82 -10.00 10.88
N ASN A 353 -12.19 -11.06 10.37
CA ASN A 353 -10.74 -11.23 10.39
C ASN A 353 -10.03 -10.10 9.60
N THR A 354 -10.58 -9.70 8.45
CA THR A 354 -10.02 -8.62 7.62
C THR A 354 -10.15 -7.27 8.31
N ILE A 355 -11.31 -6.98 8.92
CA ILE A 355 -11.53 -5.76 9.74
C ILE A 355 -10.47 -5.69 10.85
N HIS A 356 -10.24 -6.80 11.56
CA HIS A 356 -9.26 -6.85 12.65
C HIS A 356 -7.84 -6.57 12.15
N ASN A 357 -7.36 -7.30 11.12
CA ASN A 357 -5.99 -7.14 10.63
C ASN A 357 -5.73 -5.74 10.08
N LEU A 358 -6.67 -5.17 9.31
CA LEU A 358 -6.52 -3.83 8.77
C LEU A 358 -6.61 -2.76 9.88
N PHE A 359 -7.49 -2.93 10.86
CA PHE A 359 -7.54 -2.04 12.02
C PHE A 359 -6.21 -2.03 12.77
N TYR A 360 -5.63 -3.21 13.02
CA TYR A 360 -4.33 -3.34 13.67
C TYR A 360 -3.23 -2.60 12.91
N TYR A 361 -3.17 -2.75 11.57
CA TYR A 361 -2.19 -2.04 10.75
C TYR A 361 -2.37 -0.52 10.80
N GLN A 362 -3.60 -0.03 10.73
CA GLN A 362 -3.88 1.41 10.83
C GLN A 362 -3.55 1.94 12.24
N GLN A 363 -3.83 1.18 13.28
CA GLN A 363 -3.49 1.53 14.65
C GLN A 363 -1.97 1.56 14.85
N LEU A 364 -1.24 0.56 14.35
CA LEU A 364 0.23 0.53 14.39
C LEU A 364 0.82 1.80 13.75
N MET A 365 0.33 2.21 12.59
CA MET A 365 0.78 3.45 11.95
C MET A 365 0.46 4.70 12.77
N ARG A 366 -0.69 4.75 13.45
CA ARG A 366 -1.01 5.87 14.36
C ARG A 366 -0.06 5.92 15.55
N GLU A 367 0.21 4.78 16.18
CA GLU A 367 1.13 4.69 17.32
C GLU A 367 2.56 5.08 16.91
N ILE A 368 3.02 4.66 15.72
CA ILE A 368 4.31 5.05 15.16
C ILE A 368 4.39 6.58 14.96
N ARG A 369 3.38 7.19 14.33
CA ARG A 369 3.36 8.65 14.11
C ARG A 369 3.45 9.40 15.43
N LEU A 370 2.68 9.02 16.44
CA LEU A 370 2.73 9.61 17.77
C LEU A 370 4.10 9.45 18.44
N ALA A 371 4.71 8.28 18.31
CA ALA A 371 6.05 8.04 18.85
C ALA A 371 7.11 8.91 18.18
N ILE A 372 7.01 9.16 16.87
CA ILE A 372 7.91 10.05 16.15
C ILE A 372 7.71 11.51 16.58
N GLU A 373 6.45 11.97 16.68
CA GLU A 373 6.10 13.32 17.13
C GLU A 373 6.61 13.63 18.55
N GLN A 374 6.68 12.60 19.40
CA GLN A 374 7.17 12.70 20.77
C GLN A 374 8.69 12.44 20.92
N ASP A 375 9.41 12.26 19.82
CA ASP A 375 10.83 11.82 19.78
C ASP A 375 11.08 10.54 20.62
N ALA A 376 10.11 9.64 20.65
CA ALA A 376 10.11 8.41 21.43
C ALA A 376 10.14 7.14 20.55
N PHE A 377 10.39 7.27 19.25
CA PHE A 377 10.32 6.14 18.32
C PHE A 377 11.31 5.01 18.64
N PRO A 378 12.58 5.26 19.05
CA PRO A 378 13.46 4.17 19.46
C PRO A 378 12.91 3.35 20.65
N ALA A 379 12.31 4.02 21.64
CA ALA A 379 11.67 3.33 22.77
C ALA A 379 10.41 2.56 22.34
N PHE A 380 9.67 3.08 21.36
CA PHE A 380 8.53 2.37 20.74
C PHE A 380 8.98 1.07 20.07
N VAL A 381 10.09 1.09 19.30
CA VAL A 381 10.63 -0.11 18.62
C VAL A 381 10.98 -1.20 19.64
N VAL A 382 11.65 -0.84 20.73
CA VAL A 382 12.02 -1.80 21.79
C VAL A 382 10.75 -2.41 22.43
N ARG A 383 9.78 -1.58 22.76
CA ARG A 383 8.51 -2.05 23.34
C ARG A 383 7.73 -2.92 22.36
N PHE A 384 7.63 -2.50 21.10
CA PHE A 384 6.97 -3.27 20.05
C PHE A 384 7.59 -4.66 19.90
N ALA A 385 8.93 -4.75 19.83
CA ALA A 385 9.64 -6.03 19.74
C ALA A 385 9.38 -6.92 20.98
N ALA A 386 9.39 -6.33 22.18
CA ALA A 386 9.10 -7.06 23.42
C ALA A 386 7.65 -7.56 23.46
N ASP A 387 6.68 -6.73 23.06
CA ASP A 387 5.28 -7.12 22.98
C ASP A 387 5.07 -8.27 21.99
N ARG A 388 5.67 -8.19 20.79
CA ARG A 388 5.58 -9.24 19.77
C ARG A 388 6.25 -10.55 20.21
N ALA A 389 7.40 -10.47 20.89
CA ALA A 389 8.13 -11.62 21.43
C ALA A 389 7.40 -12.32 22.58
N ARG A 390 6.52 -11.60 23.30
CA ARG A 390 5.71 -12.17 24.39
C ARG A 390 4.79 -13.30 23.90
N GLY A 391 4.34 -13.22 22.65
CA GLY A 391 3.40 -14.16 22.08
C GLY A 391 2.01 -14.07 22.74
N ASP A 392 1.07 -14.83 22.18
CA ASP A 392 -0.31 -14.97 22.70
C ASP A 392 -0.41 -15.89 23.94
N GLY A 393 0.67 -16.07 24.65
CA GLY A 393 0.77 -16.96 25.83
C GLY A 393 1.00 -18.44 25.50
N ASP A 394 1.19 -18.79 24.25
CA ASP A 394 1.15 -20.18 23.75
C ASP A 394 2.40 -20.65 22.97
N GLY A 395 3.58 -20.17 23.33
CA GLY A 395 4.86 -20.86 22.99
C GLY A 395 5.17 -21.15 21.51
N THR A 396 4.50 -20.53 20.55
CA THR A 396 4.88 -20.66 19.13
C THR A 396 5.75 -19.47 18.71
N SER A 397 7.07 -19.62 18.86
CA SER A 397 8.05 -18.77 18.19
C SER A 397 7.77 -18.74 16.67
N ALA A 398 7.83 -17.57 16.11
CA ALA A 398 7.73 -17.33 14.66
C ALA A 398 8.93 -17.93 13.92
N THR A 399 8.88 -19.24 13.66
CA THR A 399 9.70 -19.90 12.65
C THR A 399 8.74 -20.63 11.71
N GLY A 400 8.20 -19.90 10.77
CA GLY A 400 7.34 -20.42 9.71
C GLY A 400 7.91 -20.03 8.37
N ILE A 401 8.74 -20.89 7.84
CA ILE A 401 9.14 -20.95 6.43
C ILE A 401 7.87 -20.83 5.58
N ILE A 402 7.89 -19.86 4.69
CA ILE A 402 6.87 -19.70 3.65
C ILE A 402 7.21 -20.73 2.58
N ASP A 403 6.49 -21.85 2.53
CA ASP A 403 6.38 -22.64 1.32
C ASP A 403 5.41 -21.96 0.36
N SER A 404 5.87 -21.86 -0.87
CA SER A 404 5.38 -21.20 -2.09
C SER A 404 3.89 -21.33 -2.38
#